data_b7f1d9f277f5f255bdf53cb42c889726
#
_entry.id   b7f1d9f277f5f255bdf53cb42c889726
#
_cell.length_a   1.000
_cell.length_b   1.000
_cell.length_c   1.000
_cell.angle_alpha   90.00
_cell.angle_beta   90.00
_cell.angle_gamma   90.00
#
_symmetry.space_group_name_H-M   'P 1'
#
loop_
_entity.id
_entity.type
_entity.pdbx_description
1 polymer ?
#
loop_
_entity_poly.entity_id
_entity_poly.type
_entity_poly.pdbx_seq_one_letter_code
_entity_poly.pdbx_strand_id
1 'polypeptide(L)'
;RMEWSKDSRHVVFQHLNRLQNTNLVIQADVRNGRLQTLLVDRDDAWVEVVEDWHWIENGRRFLWLSERDGWQHIYAVSRATGQITLLTPGAYDVIRIAGVDERLGCVYFIASPDNPTQRYLYRATLDGNGRVERVSPEDQPGTHSYEMSPDCHWAFHTHSRFGQPPVIELVRLPEHKVVRVLVDNAELSARLAELKPCSVEFFRVAIGNGVQLDAWCIKPPDFDPSKRYPLLVHVYGEPAGTTVA
;
A
#
# COMPACT_ATOMS: atom_id res chain seq x y z
N ARG A 1 -18.43 3.59 -5.28
CA ARG A 1 -18.64 2.51 -4.31
C ARG A 1 -19.76 2.90 -3.34
N MET A 2 -20.54 1.93 -2.89
CA MET A 2 -21.63 2.11 -1.94
C MET A 2 -21.58 0.99 -0.90
N GLU A 3 -21.80 1.30 0.37
CA GLU A 3 -21.70 0.36 1.47
C GLU A 3 -22.69 0.69 2.59
N TRP A 4 -23.19 -0.33 3.29
CA TRP A 4 -23.98 -0.15 4.48
C TRP A 4 -23.11 0.29 5.68
N SER A 5 -23.57 1.28 6.41
CA SER A 5 -22.98 1.57 7.73
C SER A 5 -23.33 0.46 8.74
N LYS A 6 -22.55 0.36 9.81
CA LYS A 6 -22.72 -0.68 10.85
C LYS A 6 -24.09 -0.63 11.58
N ASP A 7 -24.83 0.48 11.47
CA ASP A 7 -26.14 0.66 12.10
C ASP A 7 -27.32 0.16 11.25
N SER A 8 -27.06 -0.36 10.04
CA SER A 8 -28.08 -0.83 9.08
C SER A 8 -29.19 0.20 8.76
N ARG A 9 -28.93 1.47 9.06
CA ARG A 9 -29.85 2.59 8.84
C ARG A 9 -29.37 3.54 7.77
N HIS A 10 -28.07 3.57 7.54
CA HIS A 10 -27.45 4.48 6.59
C HIS A 10 -26.68 3.73 5.53
N VAL A 11 -26.72 4.24 4.33
CA VAL A 11 -25.85 3.86 3.23
C VAL A 11 -24.82 4.96 3.03
N VAL A 12 -23.57 4.59 2.86
CA VAL A 12 -22.47 5.52 2.56
C VAL A 12 -21.99 5.25 1.15
N PHE A 13 -21.79 6.31 0.38
CA PHE A 13 -21.30 6.20 -1.00
C PHE A 13 -20.39 7.37 -1.36
N GLN A 14 -19.54 7.12 -2.35
CA GLN A 14 -18.66 8.11 -2.93
C GLN A 14 -19.33 8.73 -4.16
N HIS A 15 -19.26 10.05 -4.26
CA HIS A 15 -19.77 10.82 -5.38
C HIS A 15 -18.66 11.72 -5.93
N LEU A 16 -18.15 11.34 -7.10
CA LEU A 16 -17.14 12.10 -7.82
C LEU A 16 -17.82 13.07 -8.80
N ASN A 17 -17.24 14.25 -8.93
CA ASN A 17 -17.66 15.16 -9.99
C ASN A 17 -17.09 14.67 -11.34
N ARG A 18 -17.57 15.27 -12.45
CA ARG A 18 -17.16 14.86 -13.80
C ARG A 18 -15.66 15.06 -14.07
N LEU A 19 -15.02 16.05 -13.45
CA LEU A 19 -13.58 16.30 -13.59
C LEU A 19 -12.73 15.35 -12.77
N GLN A 20 -13.37 14.57 -11.89
CA GLN A 20 -12.72 13.63 -10.97
C GLN A 20 -11.60 14.28 -10.12
N ASN A 21 -11.84 15.53 -9.75
CA ASN A 21 -10.98 16.30 -8.84
C ASN A 21 -11.66 16.61 -7.50
N THR A 22 -12.84 16.06 -7.27
CA THR A 22 -13.58 16.15 -6.00
C THR A 22 -14.34 14.86 -5.77
N ASN A 23 -14.11 14.22 -4.62
CA ASN A 23 -14.83 13.05 -4.14
C ASN A 23 -15.58 13.44 -2.85
N LEU A 24 -16.91 13.29 -2.86
CA LEU A 24 -17.75 13.49 -1.69
C LEU A 24 -18.09 12.13 -1.09
N VAL A 25 -17.79 11.92 0.17
CA VAL A 25 -18.28 10.78 0.94
C VAL A 25 -19.59 11.19 1.57
N ILE A 26 -20.70 10.61 1.10
CA ILE A 26 -22.05 10.98 1.48
C ILE A 26 -22.71 9.81 2.21
N GLN A 27 -23.34 10.12 3.34
CA GLN A 27 -24.22 9.23 4.07
C GLN A 27 -25.68 9.57 3.76
N ALA A 28 -26.50 8.57 3.46
CA ALA A 28 -27.94 8.67 3.26
C ALA A 28 -28.71 7.88 4.32
N ASP A 29 -29.66 8.50 5.01
CA ASP A 29 -30.61 7.79 5.87
C ASP A 29 -31.66 7.11 4.98
N VAL A 30 -31.72 5.79 5.01
CA VAL A 30 -32.59 4.99 4.13
C VAL A 30 -34.09 5.14 4.42
N ARG A 31 -34.46 5.70 5.57
CA ARG A 31 -35.87 5.89 5.97
C ARG A 31 -36.50 7.16 5.38
N ASN A 32 -35.69 8.21 5.24
CA ASN A 32 -36.20 9.54 4.84
C ASN A 32 -35.40 10.17 3.70
N GLY A 33 -34.35 9.50 3.21
CA GLY A 33 -33.50 10.01 2.12
C GLY A 33 -32.62 11.20 2.49
N ARG A 34 -32.51 11.57 3.77
CA ARG A 34 -31.65 12.68 4.21
C ARG A 34 -30.18 12.38 3.91
N LEU A 35 -29.53 13.30 3.26
CA LEU A 35 -28.11 13.23 2.92
C LEU A 35 -27.27 14.06 3.90
N GLN A 36 -26.08 13.53 4.20
CA GLN A 36 -25.04 14.22 4.98
C GLN A 36 -23.69 13.95 4.33
N THR A 37 -22.94 14.99 4.00
CA THR A 37 -21.55 14.85 3.58
C THR A 37 -20.68 14.61 4.82
N LEU A 38 -19.97 13.47 4.83
CA LEU A 38 -19.06 13.08 5.90
C LEU A 38 -17.64 13.60 5.66
N LEU A 39 -17.21 13.60 4.39
CA LEU A 39 -15.88 13.99 3.96
C LEU A 39 -15.93 14.60 2.58
N VAL A 40 -15.06 15.57 2.35
CA VAL A 40 -14.75 16.11 1.01
C VAL A 40 -13.26 15.88 0.78
N ASP A 41 -12.94 15.18 -0.29
CA ASP A 41 -11.58 15.00 -0.77
C ASP A 41 -11.41 15.73 -2.09
N ARG A 42 -10.34 16.51 -2.24
CA ARG A 42 -10.08 17.35 -3.41
C ARG A 42 -8.61 17.37 -3.74
N ASP A 43 -8.34 17.40 -5.03
CA ASP A 43 -7.04 17.69 -5.61
C ASP A 43 -7.25 18.54 -6.86
N ASP A 44 -6.31 19.38 -7.22
CA ASP A 44 -6.43 20.23 -8.41
C ASP A 44 -6.33 19.42 -9.71
N ALA A 45 -5.66 18.28 -9.68
CA ALA A 45 -5.49 17.39 -10.82
C ALA A 45 -6.49 16.23 -10.82
N TRP A 46 -6.48 15.38 -9.79
CA TRP A 46 -7.23 14.12 -9.79
C TRP A 46 -7.44 13.56 -8.38
N VAL A 47 -8.59 12.93 -8.13
CA VAL A 47 -8.90 12.19 -6.91
C VAL A 47 -9.40 10.79 -7.29
N GLU A 48 -8.80 9.77 -6.70
CA GLU A 48 -9.20 8.38 -6.91
C GLU A 48 -10.42 7.97 -6.09
N VAL A 49 -11.06 6.89 -6.55
CA VAL A 49 -12.06 6.17 -5.75
C VAL A 49 -11.34 5.35 -4.69
N VAL A 50 -11.66 5.57 -3.42
CA VAL A 50 -11.09 4.78 -2.33
C VAL A 50 -11.84 3.46 -2.19
N GLU A 51 -11.14 2.35 -2.43
CA GLU A 51 -11.69 1.01 -2.30
C GLU A 51 -11.42 0.38 -0.93
N ASP A 52 -10.31 0.75 -0.29
CA ASP A 52 -9.92 0.31 1.05
C ASP A 52 -10.72 1.04 2.14
N TRP A 53 -11.96 0.60 2.33
CA TRP A 53 -12.89 1.16 3.30
C TRP A 53 -12.98 0.29 4.55
N HIS A 54 -12.66 0.85 5.71
CA HIS A 54 -12.72 0.14 6.99
C HIS A 54 -13.48 0.96 8.03
N TRP A 55 -14.58 0.40 8.52
CA TRP A 55 -15.26 0.93 9.70
C TRP A 55 -14.51 0.52 10.96
N ILE A 56 -14.28 1.48 11.84
CA ILE A 56 -13.66 1.27 13.16
C ILE A 56 -14.58 1.81 14.27
N GLU A 57 -14.33 1.40 15.52
CA GLU A 57 -15.09 1.81 16.69
C GLU A 57 -16.60 1.60 16.53
N ASN A 58 -16.97 0.41 16.07
CA ASN A 58 -18.36 0.07 15.78
C ASN A 58 -19.07 1.06 14.85
N GLY A 59 -18.38 1.55 13.84
CA GLY A 59 -18.91 2.47 12.81
C GLY A 59 -18.98 3.93 13.24
N ARG A 60 -18.32 4.34 14.32
CA ARG A 60 -18.20 5.74 14.74
C ARG A 60 -17.17 6.50 13.91
N ARG A 61 -16.12 5.81 13.46
CA ARG A 61 -15.10 6.32 12.53
C ARG A 61 -14.92 5.36 11.38
N PHE A 62 -14.29 5.84 10.32
CA PHE A 62 -13.80 5.02 9.22
C PHE A 62 -12.41 5.45 8.80
N LEU A 63 -11.66 4.53 8.21
CA LEU A 63 -10.36 4.80 7.61
C LEU A 63 -10.54 5.25 6.16
N TRP A 64 -9.73 6.23 5.77
CA TRP A 64 -9.75 6.83 4.46
C TRP A 64 -8.34 7.06 3.93
N LEU A 65 -8.07 6.62 2.71
CA LEU A 65 -6.81 6.93 2.00
C LEU A 65 -6.99 8.24 1.25
N SER A 66 -6.05 9.17 1.40
CA SER A 66 -6.09 10.48 0.75
C SER A 66 -4.70 11.06 0.57
N GLU A 67 -4.51 11.76 -0.54
CA GLU A 67 -3.27 12.49 -0.89
C GLU A 67 -3.34 13.98 -0.50
N ARG A 68 -4.28 14.37 0.37
CA ARG A 68 -4.59 15.77 0.74
C ARG A 68 -3.43 16.59 1.29
N ASP A 69 -2.37 15.97 1.76
CA ASP A 69 -1.16 16.62 2.27
C ASP A 69 0.08 16.41 1.36
N GLY A 70 -0.14 15.87 0.15
CA GLY A 70 0.91 15.62 -0.85
C GLY A 70 1.47 14.20 -0.89
N TRP A 71 1.02 13.33 0.04
CA TRP A 71 1.32 11.90 0.08
C TRP A 71 0.06 11.10 0.35
N GLN A 72 -0.01 9.86 -0.16
CA GLN A 72 -1.13 8.98 0.16
C GLN A 72 -1.01 8.46 1.59
N HIS A 73 -1.85 8.95 2.47
CA HIS A 73 -1.88 8.57 3.89
C HIS A 73 -3.21 7.99 4.32
N ILE A 74 -3.18 7.28 5.48
CA ILE A 74 -4.38 6.82 6.17
C ILE A 74 -4.86 7.90 7.13
N TYR A 75 -6.12 8.26 6.99
CA TYR A 75 -6.84 9.16 7.90
C TYR A 75 -7.98 8.41 8.59
N ALA A 76 -8.20 8.72 9.87
CA ALA A 76 -9.41 8.33 10.56
C ALA A 76 -10.42 9.48 10.52
N VAL A 77 -11.62 9.22 10.04
CA VAL A 77 -12.68 10.21 9.88
C VAL A 77 -13.82 9.93 10.84
N SER A 78 -14.20 10.92 11.64
CA SER A 78 -15.34 10.84 12.55
C SER A 78 -16.64 10.95 11.76
N ARG A 79 -17.50 9.94 11.85
CA ARG A 79 -18.82 9.92 11.21
C ARG A 79 -19.76 11.01 11.75
N ALA A 80 -19.65 11.34 13.03
CA ALA A 80 -20.53 12.31 13.66
C ALA A 80 -20.16 13.76 13.35
N THR A 81 -18.85 14.07 13.30
CA THR A 81 -18.34 15.45 13.22
C THR A 81 -17.63 15.77 11.90
N GLY A 82 -17.24 14.74 11.13
CA GLY A 82 -16.37 14.91 9.96
C GLY A 82 -14.91 15.26 10.33
N GLN A 83 -14.54 15.18 11.62
CA GLN A 83 -13.16 15.41 12.04
C GLN A 83 -12.23 14.38 11.41
N ILE A 84 -11.11 14.84 10.89
CA ILE A 84 -10.09 14.04 10.18
C ILE A 84 -8.84 14.02 11.03
N THR A 85 -8.29 12.82 11.27
CA THR A 85 -7.06 12.60 12.02
C THR A 85 -6.08 11.82 11.17
N LEU A 86 -4.88 12.36 10.92
CA LEU A 86 -3.80 11.68 10.20
C LEU A 86 -3.21 10.57 11.08
N LEU A 87 -3.12 9.35 10.54
CA LEU A 87 -2.56 8.19 11.25
C LEU A 87 -1.13 7.83 10.82
N THR A 88 -0.75 8.13 9.58
CA THR A 88 0.52 7.69 8.97
C THR A 88 1.35 8.87 8.46
N PRO A 89 1.76 9.81 9.34
CA PRO A 89 2.52 10.98 8.91
C PRO A 89 3.90 10.59 8.36
N GLY A 90 4.39 11.31 7.34
CA GLY A 90 5.71 11.11 6.77
C GLY A 90 5.79 11.52 5.30
N ALA A 91 6.98 11.42 4.71
CA ALA A 91 7.20 11.71 3.29
C ALA A 91 7.22 10.40 2.48
N TYR A 92 6.09 9.70 2.45
CA TYR A 92 5.92 8.41 1.75
C TYR A 92 4.45 8.11 1.49
N ASP A 93 4.19 7.26 0.50
CA ASP A 93 2.85 6.78 0.21
C ASP A 93 2.53 5.48 0.94
N VAL A 94 1.33 5.43 1.50
CA VAL A 94 0.69 4.17 1.90
C VAL A 94 0.13 3.50 0.64
N ILE A 95 0.59 2.30 0.33
CA ILE A 95 0.18 1.57 -0.87
C ILE A 95 -1.20 0.94 -0.69
N ARG A 96 -1.45 0.34 0.49
CA ARG A 96 -2.76 -0.23 0.87
C ARG A 96 -2.85 -0.48 2.36
N ILE A 97 -4.08 -0.56 2.87
CA ILE A 97 -4.36 -1.08 4.21
C ILE A 97 -4.31 -2.61 4.15
N ALA A 98 -3.52 -3.23 5.02
CA ALA A 98 -3.38 -4.68 5.11
C ALA A 98 -4.35 -5.30 6.13
N GLY A 99 -4.70 -4.57 7.19
CA GLY A 99 -5.64 -5.03 8.21
C GLY A 99 -5.81 -4.01 9.32
N VAL A 100 -6.85 -4.20 10.14
CA VAL A 100 -7.15 -3.33 11.28
C VAL A 100 -7.34 -4.21 12.53
N ASP A 101 -6.51 -3.99 13.53
CA ASP A 101 -6.67 -4.62 14.85
C ASP A 101 -7.17 -3.57 15.86
N GLU A 102 -8.50 -3.50 16.02
CA GLU A 102 -9.12 -2.59 16.98
C GLU A 102 -8.79 -2.97 18.43
N ARG A 103 -8.46 -4.22 18.72
CA ARG A 103 -8.08 -4.69 20.04
C ARG A 103 -6.72 -4.17 20.47
N LEU A 104 -5.75 -4.15 19.55
CA LEU A 104 -4.44 -3.52 19.75
C LEU A 104 -4.48 -2.01 19.44
N GLY A 105 -5.59 -1.50 18.90
CA GLY A 105 -5.73 -0.09 18.51
C GLY A 105 -4.80 0.33 17.39
N CYS A 106 -4.58 -0.53 16.40
CA CYS A 106 -3.66 -0.23 15.29
C CYS A 106 -4.22 -0.64 13.92
N VAL A 107 -3.68 0.00 12.88
CA VAL A 107 -3.86 -0.34 11.47
C VAL A 107 -2.54 -0.82 10.89
N TYR A 108 -2.58 -1.95 10.18
CA TYR A 108 -1.46 -2.47 9.39
C TYR A 108 -1.56 -1.99 7.95
N PHE A 109 -0.45 -1.59 7.37
CA PHE A 109 -0.41 -1.07 6.01
C PHE A 109 0.91 -1.39 5.30
N ILE A 110 0.89 -1.37 3.98
CA ILE A 110 2.08 -1.52 3.14
C ILE A 110 2.58 -0.14 2.72
N ALA A 111 3.87 0.09 2.92
CA ALA A 111 4.56 1.32 2.52
C ALA A 111 6.07 1.07 2.32
N SER A 112 6.79 2.06 1.83
CA SER A 112 8.24 2.02 1.61
C SER A 112 8.89 3.39 1.84
N PRO A 113 8.93 3.89 3.08
CA PRO A 113 9.48 5.21 3.40
C PRO A 113 10.94 5.39 2.95
N ASP A 114 11.75 4.33 3.06
CA ASP A 114 13.19 4.39 2.83
C ASP A 114 13.61 4.00 1.41
N ASN A 115 12.83 3.15 0.75
CA ASN A 115 13.14 2.65 -0.59
C ASN A 115 11.87 2.41 -1.42
N PRO A 116 11.50 3.32 -2.33
CA PRO A 116 10.27 3.23 -3.12
C PRO A 116 10.21 2.03 -4.08
N THR A 117 11.33 1.34 -4.35
CA THR A 117 11.36 0.10 -5.15
C THR A 117 11.11 -1.16 -4.33
N GLN A 118 10.79 -1.04 -3.03
CA GLN A 118 10.53 -2.15 -2.12
C GLN A 118 9.20 -1.92 -1.38
N ARG A 119 8.68 -2.95 -0.71
CA ARG A 119 7.39 -2.89 -0.01
C ARG A 119 7.47 -3.61 1.32
N TYR A 120 7.05 -2.92 2.38
CA TYR A 120 7.16 -3.41 3.75
C TYR A 120 5.86 -3.24 4.52
N LEU A 121 5.64 -4.10 5.50
CA LEU A 121 4.54 -3.97 6.44
C LEU A 121 4.91 -3.03 7.57
N TYR A 122 4.04 -2.05 7.79
CA TYR A 122 4.07 -1.14 8.93
C TYR A 122 2.79 -1.25 9.73
N ARG A 123 2.80 -0.71 10.94
CA ARG A 123 1.59 -0.44 11.71
C ARG A 123 1.60 0.98 12.27
N ALA A 124 0.42 1.57 12.38
CA ALA A 124 0.20 2.86 13.02
C ALA A 124 -0.92 2.75 14.06
N THR A 125 -0.88 3.58 15.10
CA THR A 125 -1.92 3.62 16.11
C THR A 125 -3.17 4.34 15.61
N LEU A 126 -4.36 3.89 16.01
CA LEU A 126 -5.64 4.47 15.62
C LEU A 126 -6.00 5.77 16.38
N ASP A 127 -5.24 6.12 17.42
CA ASP A 127 -5.43 7.34 18.22
C ASP A 127 -4.86 8.61 17.58
N GLY A 128 -4.07 8.47 16.50
CA GLY A 128 -3.50 9.58 15.76
C GLY A 128 -2.31 10.26 16.46
N ASN A 129 -1.63 9.56 17.39
CA ASN A 129 -0.42 10.09 18.03
C ASN A 129 0.82 10.08 17.12
N GLY A 130 0.66 9.62 15.86
CA GLY A 130 1.71 9.59 14.84
C GLY A 130 2.76 8.50 15.02
N ARG A 131 2.52 7.53 15.90
CA ARG A 131 3.45 6.40 16.06
C ARG A 131 3.29 5.42 14.91
N VAL A 132 4.32 5.31 14.11
CA VAL A 132 4.46 4.36 12.99
C VAL A 132 5.67 3.49 13.24
N GLU A 133 5.53 2.18 13.06
CA GLU A 133 6.65 1.25 13.22
C GLU A 133 6.61 0.15 12.14
N ARG A 134 7.78 -0.26 11.67
CA ARG A 134 7.93 -1.36 10.72
C ARG A 134 7.70 -2.68 11.45
N VAL A 135 6.94 -3.59 10.79
CA VAL A 135 6.62 -4.94 11.29
C VAL A 135 7.40 -6.01 10.52
N SER A 136 7.57 -5.84 9.19
CA SER A 136 8.41 -6.75 8.41
C SER A 136 9.87 -6.68 8.84
N PRO A 137 10.62 -7.79 8.80
CA PRO A 137 12.02 -7.88 9.25
C PRO A 137 12.91 -6.85 8.55
N GLU A 138 13.81 -6.21 9.31
CA GLU A 138 14.74 -5.20 8.77
C GLU A 138 15.83 -5.80 7.89
N ASP A 139 16.22 -7.04 8.17
CA ASP A 139 17.26 -7.81 7.46
C ASP A 139 16.75 -8.49 6.18
N GLN A 140 15.48 -8.32 5.84
CA GLN A 140 14.86 -8.87 4.63
C GLN A 140 14.46 -7.75 3.67
N PRO A 141 15.38 -7.20 2.85
CA PRO A 141 15.03 -6.24 1.82
C PRO A 141 14.25 -6.92 0.68
N GLY A 142 13.31 -6.20 0.07
CA GLY A 142 12.51 -6.70 -1.05
C GLY A 142 11.05 -6.32 -0.97
N THR A 143 10.22 -7.11 -1.62
CA THR A 143 8.78 -6.92 -1.65
C THR A 143 8.09 -7.91 -0.73
N HIS A 144 7.35 -7.38 0.23
CA HIS A 144 6.56 -8.14 1.18
C HIS A 144 5.07 -7.95 0.91
N SER A 145 4.32 -9.04 0.91
CA SER A 145 2.87 -9.01 0.90
C SER A 145 2.29 -9.86 2.02
N TYR A 146 1.10 -9.48 2.49
CA TYR A 146 0.46 -10.13 3.63
C TYR A 146 -1.02 -10.34 3.36
N GLU A 147 -1.48 -11.56 3.59
CA GLU A 147 -2.89 -11.93 3.71
C GLU A 147 -3.19 -12.19 5.18
N MET A 148 -3.81 -11.21 5.82
CA MET A 148 -4.05 -11.24 7.26
C MET A 148 -5.30 -12.01 7.63
N SER A 149 -5.26 -12.71 8.78
CA SER A 149 -6.47 -13.22 9.40
C SER A 149 -7.39 -12.07 9.86
N PRO A 150 -8.72 -12.29 9.97
CA PRO A 150 -9.65 -11.24 10.38
C PRO A 150 -9.35 -10.58 11.73
N ASP A 151 -8.66 -11.30 12.61
CA ASP A 151 -8.22 -10.81 13.93
C ASP A 151 -6.80 -10.21 13.93
N CYS A 152 -6.15 -10.15 12.76
CA CYS A 152 -4.78 -9.68 12.56
C CYS A 152 -3.70 -10.39 13.39
N HIS A 153 -3.99 -11.57 13.98
CA HIS A 153 -3.00 -12.34 14.74
C HIS A 153 -2.07 -13.16 13.85
N TRP A 154 -2.52 -13.51 12.65
CA TRP A 154 -1.83 -14.37 11.71
C TRP A 154 -1.80 -13.73 10.35
N ALA A 155 -0.78 -14.05 9.57
CA ALA A 155 -0.76 -13.72 8.17
C ALA A 155 -0.02 -14.79 7.36
N PHE A 156 -0.47 -15.02 6.12
CA PHE A 156 0.39 -15.55 5.09
C PHE A 156 1.29 -14.41 4.60
N HIS A 157 2.57 -14.56 4.82
CA HIS A 157 3.59 -13.62 4.39
C HIS A 157 4.26 -14.15 3.14
N THR A 158 4.31 -13.37 2.10
CA THR A 158 5.09 -13.65 0.89
C THR A 158 6.21 -12.63 0.80
N HIS A 159 7.44 -13.10 0.70
CA HIS A 159 8.63 -12.28 0.51
C HIS A 159 9.33 -12.67 -0.78
N SER A 160 9.68 -11.70 -1.58
CA SER A 160 10.49 -11.86 -2.79
C SER A 160 11.41 -10.66 -3.00
N ARG A 161 12.44 -10.86 -3.79
CA ARG A 161 13.29 -9.79 -4.32
C ARG A 161 13.77 -10.15 -5.70
N PHE A 162 14.31 -9.19 -6.42
CA PHE A 162 14.81 -9.43 -7.76
C PHE A 162 15.82 -10.60 -7.78
N GLY A 163 15.59 -11.58 -8.68
CA GLY A 163 16.43 -12.77 -8.80
C GLY A 163 16.23 -13.84 -7.71
N GLN A 164 15.30 -13.65 -6.79
CA GLN A 164 14.96 -14.62 -5.76
C GLN A 164 13.50 -15.04 -5.86
N PRO A 165 13.20 -16.34 -6.03
CA PRO A 165 11.83 -16.85 -5.97
C PRO A 165 11.14 -16.49 -4.65
N PRO A 166 9.81 -16.31 -4.67
CA PRO A 166 9.08 -15.96 -3.46
C PRO A 166 9.15 -17.08 -2.42
N VAL A 167 9.27 -16.68 -1.16
CA VAL A 167 9.10 -17.55 0.00
C VAL A 167 7.75 -17.21 0.64
N ILE A 168 6.97 -18.26 0.99
CA ILE A 168 5.67 -18.09 1.63
C ILE A 168 5.71 -18.71 3.02
N GLU A 169 5.32 -17.93 4.02
CA GLU A 169 5.38 -18.28 5.42
C GLU A 169 4.05 -18.01 6.13
N LEU A 170 3.74 -18.80 7.14
CA LEU A 170 2.75 -18.45 8.15
C LEU A 170 3.48 -17.71 9.28
N VAL A 171 3.09 -16.48 9.51
CA VAL A 171 3.67 -15.63 10.56
C VAL A 171 2.63 -15.26 11.61
N ARG A 172 3.09 -15.08 12.85
CA ARG A 172 2.29 -14.50 13.93
C ARG A 172 2.64 -13.03 14.11
N LEU A 173 1.63 -12.21 14.21
CA LEU A 173 1.72 -10.77 14.40
C LEU A 173 1.39 -10.39 15.86
N PRO A 174 1.85 -9.26 16.37
CA PRO A 174 2.62 -8.22 15.67
C PRO A 174 4.13 -8.47 15.57
N GLU A 175 4.68 -9.50 16.26
CA GLU A 175 6.13 -9.73 16.37
C GLU A 175 6.78 -10.27 15.09
N HIS A 176 5.99 -10.52 14.04
CA HIS A 176 6.41 -11.15 12.79
C HIS A 176 7.16 -12.48 13.02
N LYS A 177 6.65 -13.30 13.94
CA LYS A 177 7.28 -14.56 14.25
C LYS A 177 6.91 -15.62 13.20
N VAL A 178 7.87 -16.11 12.44
CA VAL A 178 7.67 -17.24 11.53
C VAL A 178 7.30 -18.49 12.34
N VAL A 179 6.15 -19.05 12.03
CA VAL A 179 5.64 -20.29 12.65
C VAL A 179 5.86 -21.48 11.75
N ARG A 180 5.73 -21.29 10.45
CA ARG A 180 5.92 -22.35 9.46
C ARG A 180 6.26 -21.75 8.10
N VAL A 181 7.28 -22.30 7.44
CA VAL A 181 7.52 -22.10 6.02
C VAL A 181 6.57 -23.00 5.24
N LEU A 182 5.79 -22.42 4.33
CA LEU A 182 4.81 -23.13 3.50
C LEU A 182 5.39 -23.44 2.13
N VAL A 183 6.11 -22.48 1.54
CA VAL A 183 6.80 -22.63 0.26
C VAL A 183 8.16 -21.95 0.37
N ASP A 184 9.24 -22.69 0.20
CA ASP A 184 10.61 -22.16 0.20
C ASP A 184 11.19 -22.00 -1.21
N ASN A 185 10.59 -22.64 -2.22
CA ASN A 185 11.07 -22.68 -3.60
C ASN A 185 12.56 -23.11 -3.73
N ALA A 186 13.04 -23.98 -2.83
CA ALA A 186 14.45 -24.40 -2.79
C ALA A 186 14.89 -25.06 -4.10
N GLU A 187 14.06 -25.91 -4.71
CA GLU A 187 14.37 -26.56 -5.98
C GLU A 187 14.47 -25.53 -7.12
N LEU A 188 13.54 -24.58 -7.19
CA LEU A 188 13.57 -23.50 -8.19
C LEU A 188 14.81 -22.63 -8.00
N SER A 189 15.14 -22.28 -6.75
CA SER A 189 16.34 -21.50 -6.41
C SER A 189 17.62 -22.22 -6.83
N ALA A 190 17.70 -23.54 -6.62
CA ALA A 190 18.83 -24.35 -7.05
C ALA A 190 18.98 -24.35 -8.59
N ARG A 191 17.88 -24.53 -9.32
CA ARG A 191 17.88 -24.45 -10.80
C ARG A 191 18.26 -23.09 -11.33
N LEU A 192 17.79 -22.00 -10.70
CA LEU A 192 18.19 -20.65 -11.08
C LEU A 192 19.67 -20.38 -10.84
N ALA A 193 20.25 -20.96 -9.78
CA ALA A 193 21.69 -20.84 -9.50
C ALA A 193 22.58 -21.52 -10.55
N GLU A 194 22.06 -22.49 -11.32
CA GLU A 194 22.76 -23.12 -12.44
C GLU A 194 22.80 -22.22 -13.68
N LEU A 195 21.91 -21.25 -13.77
CA LEU A 195 21.89 -20.31 -14.89
C LEU A 195 22.98 -19.25 -14.73
N LYS A 196 23.52 -18.80 -15.85
CA LYS A 196 24.45 -17.68 -15.84
C LYS A 196 23.73 -16.40 -15.38
N PRO A 197 24.15 -15.75 -14.28
CA PRO A 197 23.43 -14.61 -13.76
C PRO A 197 23.50 -13.40 -14.71
N CYS A 198 22.37 -12.75 -14.90
CA CYS A 198 22.31 -11.44 -15.53
C CYS A 198 22.66 -10.35 -14.51
N SER A 199 23.42 -9.34 -14.93
CA SER A 199 23.60 -8.16 -14.10
C SER A 199 22.33 -7.33 -14.07
N VAL A 200 21.88 -6.98 -12.87
CA VAL A 200 20.73 -6.10 -12.65
C VAL A 200 21.19 -4.87 -11.90
N GLU A 201 20.85 -3.71 -12.42
CA GLU A 201 21.21 -2.42 -11.81
C GLU A 201 19.94 -1.60 -11.60
N PHE A 202 19.76 -1.10 -10.38
CA PHE A 202 18.75 -0.09 -10.06
C PHE A 202 19.39 1.29 -10.09
N PHE A 203 18.74 2.25 -10.71
CA PHE A 203 19.26 3.62 -10.85
C PHE A 203 18.12 4.62 -10.97
N ARG A 204 18.44 5.90 -10.91
CA ARG A 204 17.47 6.99 -11.10
C ARG A 204 17.73 7.77 -12.36
N VAL A 205 16.66 8.13 -13.03
CA VAL A 205 16.68 8.95 -14.26
C VAL A 205 16.05 10.31 -13.97
N ALA A 206 16.82 11.37 -14.11
CA ALA A 206 16.31 12.73 -13.99
C ALA A 206 15.56 13.11 -15.28
N ILE A 207 14.28 13.48 -15.16
CA ILE A 207 13.43 13.88 -16.29
C ILE A 207 13.17 15.39 -16.36
N GLY A 208 13.83 16.19 -15.53
CA GLY A 208 13.66 17.64 -15.43
C GLY A 208 12.78 18.04 -14.23
N ASN A 209 12.72 19.35 -13.95
CA ASN A 209 11.93 19.95 -12.86
C ASN A 209 12.14 19.31 -11.48
N GLY A 210 13.31 18.74 -11.21
CA GLY A 210 13.62 18.05 -9.95
C GLY A 210 13.02 16.65 -9.81
N VAL A 211 12.29 16.15 -10.82
CA VAL A 211 11.68 14.82 -10.80
C VAL A 211 12.70 13.76 -11.20
N GLN A 212 12.75 12.69 -10.40
CA GLN A 212 13.57 11.51 -10.66
C GLN A 212 12.69 10.26 -10.70
N LEU A 213 12.86 9.43 -11.74
CA LEU A 213 12.18 8.16 -11.87
C LEU A 213 13.11 7.03 -11.45
N ASP A 214 12.59 6.08 -10.68
CA ASP A 214 13.29 4.84 -10.42
C ASP A 214 13.26 3.96 -11.68
N ALA A 215 14.38 3.34 -11.98
CA ALA A 215 14.59 2.49 -13.14
C ALA A 215 15.44 1.27 -12.78
N TRP A 216 15.33 0.21 -13.58
CA TRP A 216 16.22 -0.93 -13.51
C TRP A 216 16.64 -1.38 -14.91
N CYS A 217 17.81 -1.97 -15.02
CA CYS A 217 18.35 -2.49 -16.25
C CYS A 217 18.86 -3.91 -16.05
N ILE A 218 18.48 -4.82 -16.94
CA ILE A 218 19.05 -6.17 -17.02
C ILE A 218 20.02 -6.19 -18.20
N LYS A 219 21.26 -6.55 -17.92
CA LYS A 219 22.30 -6.73 -18.92
C LYS A 219 22.49 -8.21 -19.24
N PRO A 220 22.85 -8.58 -20.49
CA PRO A 220 23.16 -9.98 -20.83
C PRO A 220 24.23 -10.58 -19.90
N PRO A 221 24.26 -11.89 -19.69
CA PRO A 221 25.25 -12.54 -18.82
C PRO A 221 26.70 -12.26 -19.22
N ASP A 222 26.95 -12.03 -20.52
CA ASP A 222 28.28 -11.75 -21.11
C ASP A 222 28.38 -10.29 -21.57
N PHE A 223 27.79 -9.36 -20.80
CA PHE A 223 27.78 -7.95 -21.14
C PHE A 223 29.22 -7.40 -21.25
N ASP A 224 29.54 -6.83 -22.43
CA ASP A 224 30.80 -6.19 -22.71
C ASP A 224 30.53 -4.70 -23.07
N PRO A 225 30.95 -3.75 -22.22
CA PRO A 225 30.65 -2.34 -22.41
C PRO A 225 31.27 -1.76 -23.72
N SER A 226 32.21 -2.47 -24.35
CA SER A 226 32.79 -2.07 -25.65
C SER A 226 31.90 -2.43 -26.84
N LYS A 227 30.89 -3.27 -26.65
CA LYS A 227 29.98 -3.74 -27.70
C LYS A 227 28.66 -2.97 -27.70
N ARG A 228 27.98 -3.01 -28.82
CA ARG A 228 26.64 -2.48 -28.99
C ARG A 228 25.61 -3.62 -28.85
N TYR A 229 24.52 -3.36 -28.10
CA TYR A 229 23.44 -4.29 -27.93
C TYR A 229 22.12 -3.65 -28.34
N PRO A 230 21.13 -4.42 -28.81
CA PRO A 230 19.75 -3.95 -28.89
C PRO A 230 19.25 -3.53 -27.52
N LEU A 231 18.53 -2.41 -27.47
CA LEU A 231 17.92 -1.90 -26.25
C LEU A 231 16.40 -2.08 -26.32
N LEU A 232 15.84 -2.80 -25.34
CA LEU A 232 14.40 -2.87 -25.11
C LEU A 232 14.06 -1.95 -23.93
N VAL A 233 13.19 -0.96 -24.18
CA VAL A 233 12.67 -0.06 -23.14
C VAL A 233 11.22 -0.45 -22.85
N HIS A 234 10.92 -0.74 -21.58
CA HIS A 234 9.58 -0.96 -21.10
C HIS A 234 9.19 0.19 -20.18
N VAL A 235 8.07 0.83 -20.48
CA VAL A 235 7.52 1.94 -19.71
C VAL A 235 6.03 1.67 -19.49
N TYR A 236 5.55 1.94 -18.28
CA TYR A 236 4.14 1.94 -18.00
C TYR A 236 3.67 3.38 -17.74
N GLY A 237 2.61 3.81 -18.42
CA GLY A 237 2.18 5.21 -18.47
C GLY A 237 0.95 5.55 -17.62
N GLU A 238 0.48 4.66 -16.78
CA GLU A 238 -0.60 4.97 -15.83
C GLU A 238 -0.06 5.83 -14.68
N PRO A 239 -0.74 6.93 -14.29
CA PRO A 239 -0.24 7.86 -13.27
C PRO A 239 0.11 7.22 -11.92
N ALA A 240 -0.67 6.25 -11.45
CA ALA A 240 -0.46 5.55 -10.19
C ALA A 240 0.32 4.23 -10.32
N GLY A 241 0.72 3.85 -11.53
CA GLY A 241 1.40 2.58 -11.80
C GLY A 241 2.89 2.62 -11.46
N THR A 242 3.37 1.67 -10.67
CA THR A 242 4.79 1.45 -10.40
C THR A 242 5.21 0.08 -10.94
N THR A 243 6.25 0.04 -11.79
CA THR A 243 6.77 -1.19 -12.40
C THR A 243 8.19 -1.52 -11.96
N VAL A 244 8.80 -0.65 -11.17
CA VAL A 244 10.15 -0.83 -10.63
C VAL A 244 10.03 -1.26 -9.16
N ALA A 245 10.17 -2.58 -8.89
CA ALA A 245 10.02 -3.20 -7.56
C ALA A 245 10.92 -4.44 -7.43
#